data_032a8640e497400052de350bfc17d56f
#
_entry.id   032a8640e497400052de350bfc17d56f
#
_cell.length_a   1.000
_cell.length_b   1.000
_cell.length_c   1.000
_cell.angle_alpha   90.00
_cell.angle_beta   90.00
_cell.angle_gamma   90.00
#
_symmetry.space_group_name_H-M   'P 1'
#
loop_
_entity.id
_entity.type
_entity.pdbx_description
1 polymer ?
#
loop_
_entity_poly.entity_id
_entity_poly.type
_entity_poly.pdbx_seq_one_letter_code
_entity_poly.pdbx_strand_id
1 'polypeptide(L)'
;MSVHIESPLGFTAEFPEHTQVLEDSTAGPNTEQYGLLGDVLVTVIKDDASVQGGAQANGWAHLMSEFYRDERGGTLLAEGELDLPGKAAYAVVVGYNDAGGPAKVAATVGVWENGRFIGVVVLWPYTDPSIEPRLGMLKEIVAAISVT
;
A
#
# COMPACT_ATOMS: atom_id res chain seq x y z
N MET A 1 0.43 -9.36 20.57
CA MET A 1 1.30 -8.16 20.60
C MET A 1 1.50 -7.65 19.17
N SER A 2 1.51 -6.35 19.00
CA SER A 2 1.79 -5.75 17.70
C SER A 2 3.26 -5.35 17.59
N VAL A 3 3.69 -5.08 16.36
CA VAL A 3 5.03 -4.55 16.06
C VAL A 3 4.89 -3.04 15.88
N HIS A 4 5.51 -2.28 16.77
CA HIS A 4 5.49 -0.81 16.71
C HIS A 4 6.66 -0.30 15.89
N ILE A 5 6.39 0.57 14.93
CA ILE A 5 7.39 1.15 14.04
C ILE A 5 7.34 2.67 14.12
N GLU A 6 8.52 3.27 14.29
CA GLU A 6 8.69 4.72 14.16
C GLU A 6 9.65 4.95 13.01
N SER A 7 9.13 5.49 11.91
CA SER A 7 9.91 5.65 10.69
C SER A 7 10.53 7.03 10.57
N PRO A 8 11.79 7.13 10.11
CA PRO A 8 12.38 8.43 9.78
C PRO A 8 11.69 9.10 8.58
N LEU A 9 10.85 8.37 7.86
CA LEU A 9 10.09 8.93 6.76
C LEU A 9 8.90 9.79 7.21
N GLY A 10 8.57 9.80 8.50
CA GLY A 10 7.51 10.65 9.04
C GLY A 10 6.19 9.93 9.28
N PHE A 11 6.24 8.66 9.62
CA PHE A 11 5.06 7.93 10.01
C PHE A 11 5.36 6.97 11.16
N THR A 12 4.30 6.53 11.84
CA THR A 12 4.36 5.41 12.78
C THR A 12 3.42 4.33 12.30
N ALA A 13 3.65 3.09 12.73
CA ALA A 13 2.78 1.99 12.36
C ALA A 13 2.69 0.97 13.49
N GLU A 14 1.51 0.37 13.62
CA GLU A 14 1.26 -0.75 14.53
C GLU A 14 0.83 -1.95 13.68
N PHE A 15 1.79 -2.74 13.26
CA PHE A 15 1.52 -3.91 12.44
C PHE A 15 1.29 -5.16 13.28
N PRO A 16 0.66 -6.20 12.72
CA PRO A 16 0.40 -7.43 13.45
C PRO A 16 1.68 -8.10 13.95
N GLU A 17 1.55 -8.92 14.96
CA GLU A 17 2.62 -9.79 15.44
C GLU A 17 3.21 -10.59 14.27
N HIS A 18 4.51 -10.84 14.33
CA HIS A 18 5.29 -11.53 13.30
C HIS A 18 5.56 -10.73 12.02
N THR A 19 5.25 -9.43 12.00
CA THR A 19 5.65 -8.55 10.91
C THR A 19 7.18 -8.41 10.90
N GLN A 20 7.78 -8.54 9.72
CA GLN A 20 9.22 -8.40 9.54
C GLN A 20 9.56 -7.09 8.86
N VAL A 21 10.55 -6.38 9.39
CA VAL A 21 11.10 -5.18 8.76
C VAL A 21 12.15 -5.64 7.75
N LEU A 22 11.96 -5.28 6.48
CA LEU A 22 12.85 -5.69 5.39
C LEU A 22 13.90 -4.61 5.14
N GLU A 23 14.96 -4.62 5.94
CA GLU A 23 15.98 -3.56 5.93
C GLU A 23 16.84 -3.56 4.67
N ASP A 24 17.02 -4.71 4.04
CA ASP A 24 17.84 -4.85 2.83
C ASP A 24 17.03 -4.65 1.55
N SER A 25 15.96 -3.87 1.64
CA SER A 25 15.08 -3.62 0.52
C SER A 25 15.80 -2.87 -0.61
N THR A 26 15.57 -3.30 -1.85
CA THR A 26 16.05 -2.62 -3.04
C THR A 26 15.03 -1.65 -3.62
N ALA A 27 14.00 -1.34 -2.86
CA ALA A 27 12.89 -0.48 -3.33
C ALA A 27 13.28 0.98 -3.55
N GLY A 28 14.46 1.39 -3.07
CA GLY A 28 14.98 2.73 -3.33
C GLY A 28 14.91 3.65 -2.12
N PRO A 29 15.39 4.90 -2.28
CA PRO A 29 15.37 5.88 -1.20
C PRO A 29 13.92 6.28 -0.88
N ASN A 30 13.72 6.73 0.35
CA ASN A 30 12.41 7.18 0.83
C ASN A 30 11.34 6.08 0.80
N THR A 31 11.77 4.82 0.87
CA THR A 31 10.84 3.67 0.96
C THR A 31 11.22 2.77 2.12
N GLU A 32 10.21 2.15 2.71
CA GLU A 32 10.41 1.10 3.71
C GLU A 32 9.48 -0.05 3.39
N GLN A 33 9.93 -1.27 3.61
CA GLN A 33 9.16 -2.47 3.30
C GLN A 33 9.00 -3.35 4.52
N TYR A 34 7.82 -3.98 4.62
CA TYR A 34 7.47 -4.86 5.73
C TYR A 34 6.81 -6.11 5.18
N GLY A 35 7.22 -7.26 5.68
CA GLY A 35 6.61 -8.55 5.34
C GLY A 35 5.63 -8.96 6.42
N LEU A 36 4.38 -9.18 6.06
CA LEU A 36 3.34 -9.68 6.94
C LEU A 36 3.07 -11.15 6.67
N LEU A 37 2.39 -11.81 7.58
CA LEU A 37 2.01 -13.21 7.39
C LEU A 37 1.11 -13.36 6.15
N GLY A 38 1.22 -14.50 5.48
CA GLY A 38 0.44 -14.77 4.27
C GLY A 38 1.06 -14.22 3.00
N ASP A 39 2.36 -14.00 2.99
CA ASP A 39 3.11 -13.48 1.84
C ASP A 39 2.64 -12.08 1.43
N VAL A 40 2.28 -11.26 2.40
CA VAL A 40 1.87 -9.87 2.19
C VAL A 40 3.09 -8.98 2.31
N LEU A 41 3.34 -8.18 1.27
CA LEU A 41 4.43 -7.20 1.26
C LEU A 41 3.82 -5.79 1.30
N VAL A 42 4.22 -5.01 2.28
CA VAL A 42 3.80 -3.61 2.41
C VAL A 42 5.00 -2.71 2.13
N THR A 43 4.85 -1.82 1.15
CA THR A 43 5.86 -0.80 0.83
C THR A 43 5.27 0.56 1.15
N VAL A 44 5.96 1.34 1.98
CA VAL A 44 5.57 2.71 2.32
C VAL A 44 6.55 3.65 1.66
N ILE A 45 6.02 4.63 0.93
CA ILE A 45 6.79 5.54 0.09
C ILE A 45 6.52 6.97 0.53
N LYS A 46 7.58 7.72 0.82
CA LYS A 46 7.47 9.15 1.08
C LYS A 46 7.74 9.91 -0.21
N ASP A 47 6.73 10.62 -0.72
CA ASP A 47 6.86 11.44 -1.93
C ASP A 47 6.11 12.76 -1.73
N ASP A 48 6.68 13.61 -0.87
CA ASP A 48 6.06 14.88 -0.51
C ASP A 48 6.10 15.92 -1.63
N ALA A 49 7.04 15.78 -2.57
CA ALA A 49 7.32 16.83 -3.53
C ALA A 49 6.23 16.96 -4.59
N SER A 50 5.59 15.86 -4.95
CA SER A 50 4.62 15.84 -6.05
C SER A 50 3.17 15.82 -5.58
N VAL A 51 2.92 15.63 -4.29
CA VAL A 51 1.55 15.53 -3.75
C VAL A 51 1.33 16.58 -2.68
N GLN A 52 0.30 17.40 -2.86
CA GLN A 52 -0.01 18.52 -1.96
C GLN A 52 -1.47 18.56 -1.52
N GLY A 53 -2.17 17.45 -1.62
CA GLY A 53 -3.56 17.38 -1.17
C GLY A 53 -4.18 16.02 -1.45
N GLY A 54 -5.39 15.80 -0.91
CA GLY A 54 -6.09 14.53 -1.06
C GLY A 54 -6.39 14.18 -2.52
N ALA A 55 -6.77 15.18 -3.34
CA ALA A 55 -7.06 14.93 -4.75
C ALA A 55 -5.81 14.46 -5.51
N GLN A 56 -4.64 15.01 -5.17
CA GLN A 56 -3.38 14.58 -5.80
C GLN A 56 -2.95 13.21 -5.28
N ALA A 57 -3.28 12.87 -4.05
CA ALA A 57 -3.04 11.53 -3.52
C ALA A 57 -3.83 10.48 -4.31
N ASN A 58 -5.07 10.78 -4.69
CA ASN A 58 -5.86 9.90 -5.54
C ASN A 58 -5.19 9.71 -6.90
N GLY A 59 -4.68 10.80 -7.50
CA GLY A 59 -3.95 10.74 -8.76
C GLY A 59 -2.68 9.90 -8.66
N TRP A 60 -1.98 9.99 -7.54
CA TRP A 60 -0.79 9.18 -7.29
C TRP A 60 -1.15 7.68 -7.28
N ALA A 61 -2.25 7.31 -6.61
CA ALA A 61 -2.69 5.92 -6.56
C ALA A 61 -2.99 5.37 -7.97
N HIS A 62 -3.66 6.17 -8.80
CA HIS A 62 -3.91 5.79 -10.19
C HIS A 62 -2.63 5.67 -10.99
N LEU A 63 -1.72 6.63 -10.88
CA LEU A 63 -0.46 6.59 -11.61
C LEU A 63 0.37 5.36 -11.26
N MET A 64 0.48 5.04 -9.98
CA MET A 64 1.23 3.87 -9.55
C MET A 64 0.58 2.57 -10.02
N SER A 65 -0.75 2.52 -10.11
CA SER A 65 -1.44 1.33 -10.58
C SER A 65 -1.20 1.04 -12.07
N GLU A 66 -0.87 2.06 -12.86
CA GLU A 66 -0.60 1.89 -14.29
C GLU A 66 0.58 0.95 -14.54
N PHE A 67 1.57 0.94 -13.67
CA PHE A 67 2.67 0.00 -13.78
C PHE A 67 2.17 -1.46 -13.83
N TYR A 68 1.23 -1.80 -12.96
CA TYR A 68 0.70 -3.16 -12.89
C TYR A 68 -0.30 -3.45 -14.01
N ARG A 69 -1.07 -2.45 -14.43
CA ARG A 69 -2.06 -2.61 -15.50
C ARG A 69 -1.43 -2.68 -16.87
N ASP A 70 -0.50 -1.76 -17.15
CA ASP A 70 0.04 -1.58 -18.49
C ASP A 70 1.28 -2.43 -18.73
N GLU A 71 2.23 -2.43 -17.78
CA GLU A 71 3.47 -3.17 -17.96
C GLU A 71 3.37 -4.63 -17.56
N ARG A 72 2.48 -4.96 -16.63
CA ARG A 72 2.28 -6.33 -16.15
C ARG A 72 1.03 -6.98 -16.70
N GLY A 73 0.28 -6.29 -17.54
CA GLY A 73 -0.95 -6.83 -18.14
C GLY A 73 -2.05 -7.09 -17.13
N GLY A 74 -2.11 -6.27 -16.10
CA GLY A 74 -3.07 -6.47 -15.01
C GLY A 74 -4.47 -6.00 -15.34
N THR A 75 -5.41 -6.42 -14.50
CA THR A 75 -6.82 -6.07 -14.60
C THR A 75 -7.25 -5.31 -13.34
N LEU A 76 -7.97 -4.21 -13.52
CA LEU A 76 -8.53 -3.46 -12.41
C LEU A 76 -9.59 -4.31 -11.70
N LEU A 77 -9.39 -4.54 -10.40
CA LEU A 77 -10.32 -5.33 -9.57
C LEU A 77 -11.24 -4.45 -8.75
N ALA A 78 -10.72 -3.35 -8.22
CA ALA A 78 -11.48 -2.42 -7.39
C ALA A 78 -10.76 -1.08 -7.30
N GLU A 79 -11.51 -0.01 -7.04
CA GLU A 79 -10.94 1.28 -6.71
C GLU A 79 -11.94 2.09 -5.90
N GLY A 80 -11.45 3.01 -5.09
CA GLY A 80 -12.28 3.89 -4.31
C GLY A 80 -11.62 4.36 -3.03
N GLU A 81 -12.32 5.21 -2.32
CA GLU A 81 -11.86 5.69 -1.03
C GLU A 81 -11.97 4.61 0.04
N LEU A 82 -10.97 4.53 0.90
CA LEU A 82 -11.03 3.72 2.10
C LEU A 82 -11.66 4.55 3.21
N ASP A 83 -12.68 4.01 3.85
CA ASP A 83 -13.37 4.70 4.94
C ASP A 83 -12.55 4.58 6.22
N LEU A 84 -11.65 5.54 6.45
CA LEU A 84 -10.76 5.57 7.59
C LEU A 84 -10.90 6.90 8.34
N PRO A 85 -11.05 6.85 9.68
CA PRO A 85 -11.18 8.08 10.46
C PRO A 85 -9.84 8.84 10.49
N GLY A 86 -9.92 10.15 10.34
CA GLY A 86 -8.76 11.02 10.50
C GLY A 86 -7.80 11.09 9.33
N LYS A 87 -8.06 10.37 8.25
CA LYS A 87 -7.21 10.41 7.06
C LYS A 87 -8.01 10.21 5.79
N ALA A 88 -7.49 10.78 4.69
CA ALA A 88 -8.02 10.53 3.36
C ALA A 88 -7.15 9.48 2.70
N ALA A 89 -7.75 8.39 2.26
CA ALA A 89 -7.03 7.29 1.61
C ALA A 89 -7.83 6.82 0.40
N TYR A 90 -7.15 6.69 -0.74
CA TYR A 90 -7.74 6.22 -1.98
C TYR A 90 -6.93 5.04 -2.51
N ALA A 91 -7.61 3.96 -2.82
CA ALA A 91 -6.96 2.72 -3.26
C ALA A 91 -7.35 2.36 -4.69
N VAL A 92 -6.38 1.85 -5.44
CA VAL A 92 -6.59 1.22 -6.74
C VAL A 92 -6.02 -0.20 -6.64
N VAL A 93 -6.85 -1.20 -6.92
CA VAL A 93 -6.50 -2.62 -6.71
C VAL A 93 -6.48 -3.33 -8.06
N VAL A 94 -5.34 -3.93 -8.38
CA VAL A 94 -5.09 -4.56 -9.69
C VAL A 94 -4.62 -6.01 -9.48
N GLY A 95 -5.22 -6.93 -10.23
CA GLY A 95 -4.73 -8.31 -10.29
C GLY A 95 -3.79 -8.48 -11.49
N TYR A 96 -2.66 -9.15 -11.30
CA TYR A 96 -1.68 -9.33 -12.36
C TYR A 96 -0.90 -10.63 -12.18
N ASN A 97 -0.19 -11.05 -13.22
CA ASN A 97 0.73 -12.18 -13.17
C ASN A 97 2.16 -11.64 -13.14
N ASP A 98 2.93 -12.09 -12.16
CA ASP A 98 4.27 -11.57 -11.94
C ASP A 98 5.28 -12.30 -12.84
N ALA A 99 5.61 -11.67 -13.99
CA ALA A 99 6.63 -12.15 -14.92
C ALA A 99 6.50 -13.64 -15.30
N GLY A 100 5.27 -14.09 -15.56
CA GLY A 100 5.00 -15.49 -15.84
C GLY A 100 4.92 -16.38 -14.60
N GLY A 101 5.03 -15.82 -13.42
CA GLY A 101 4.89 -16.52 -12.16
C GLY A 101 3.45 -16.54 -11.65
N PRO A 102 3.26 -16.77 -10.36
CA PRO A 102 1.93 -16.84 -9.76
C PRO A 102 1.19 -15.51 -9.85
N ALA A 103 -0.14 -15.59 -9.84
CA ALA A 103 -0.99 -14.41 -9.81
C ALA A 103 -0.85 -13.66 -8.49
N LYS A 104 -0.84 -12.33 -8.57
CA LYS A 104 -0.74 -11.43 -7.41
C LYS A 104 -1.75 -10.31 -7.51
N VAL A 105 -2.01 -9.69 -6.37
CA VAL A 105 -2.80 -8.47 -6.29
C VAL A 105 -1.89 -7.35 -5.82
N ALA A 106 -1.98 -6.21 -6.47
CA ALA A 106 -1.30 -4.98 -6.06
C ALA A 106 -2.33 -3.93 -5.72
N ALA A 107 -2.29 -3.41 -4.52
CA ALA A 107 -3.09 -2.27 -4.10
C ALA A 107 -2.18 -1.06 -3.96
N THR A 108 -2.44 -0.01 -4.73
CA THR A 108 -1.72 1.26 -4.62
C THR A 108 -2.62 2.25 -3.90
N VAL A 109 -2.14 2.78 -2.80
CA VAL A 109 -2.95 3.63 -1.92
C VAL A 109 -2.26 4.96 -1.71
N GLY A 110 -2.95 6.05 -2.01
CA GLY A 110 -2.49 7.39 -1.67
C GLY A 110 -3.15 7.80 -0.35
N VAL A 111 -2.34 8.15 0.64
CA VAL A 111 -2.81 8.54 1.97
C VAL A 111 -2.44 9.99 2.23
N TRP A 112 -3.43 10.80 2.59
CA TRP A 112 -3.23 12.19 3.00
C TRP A 112 -3.71 12.34 4.43
N GLU A 113 -2.79 12.64 5.32
CA GLU A 113 -3.08 12.79 6.74
C GLU A 113 -2.14 13.82 7.35
N ASN A 114 -2.67 14.65 8.22
CA ASN A 114 -1.86 15.61 8.98
C ASN A 114 -1.10 16.60 8.07
N GLY A 115 -1.66 16.93 6.91
CA GLY A 115 -1.04 17.82 5.95
C GLY A 115 0.13 17.20 5.19
N ARG A 116 0.28 15.87 5.22
CA ARG A 116 1.37 15.16 4.56
C ARG A 116 0.86 13.97 3.75
N PHE A 117 1.65 13.58 2.77
CA PHE A 117 1.35 12.47 1.90
C PHE A 117 2.26 11.27 2.19
N ILE A 118 1.65 10.08 2.15
CA ILE A 118 2.39 8.82 2.12
C ILE A 118 1.73 7.92 1.09
N GLY A 119 2.54 7.28 0.26
CA GLY A 119 2.10 6.24 -0.64
C GLY A 119 2.28 4.87 0.01
N VAL A 120 1.32 3.99 -0.18
CA VAL A 120 1.38 2.61 0.32
C VAL A 120 1.08 1.68 -0.83
N VAL A 121 1.96 0.70 -1.05
CA VAL A 121 1.73 -0.37 -2.03
C VAL A 121 1.71 -1.68 -1.28
N VAL A 122 0.63 -2.43 -1.41
CA VAL A 122 0.48 -3.72 -0.75
C VAL A 122 0.35 -4.80 -1.81
N LEU A 123 1.20 -5.81 -1.73
CA LEU A 123 1.18 -6.96 -2.65
C LEU A 123 0.81 -8.21 -1.87
N TRP A 124 -0.08 -9.04 -2.43
CA TRP A 124 -0.41 -10.33 -1.84
C TRP A 124 -0.76 -11.35 -2.93
N PRO A 125 -0.67 -12.66 -2.63
CA PRO A 125 -1.02 -13.68 -3.61
C PRO A 125 -2.50 -13.62 -3.99
N TYR A 126 -2.79 -13.82 -5.27
CA TYR A 126 -4.17 -13.88 -5.77
C TYR A 126 -4.60 -15.34 -5.79
N THR A 127 -4.98 -15.87 -4.64
CA THR A 127 -5.37 -17.26 -4.49
C THR A 127 -6.88 -17.48 -4.43
N ASP A 128 -7.64 -16.40 -4.24
CA ASP A 128 -9.08 -16.43 -4.09
C ASP A 128 -9.69 -15.43 -5.08
N PRO A 129 -10.65 -15.84 -5.92
CA PRO A 129 -11.31 -14.91 -6.82
C PRO A 129 -12.14 -13.85 -6.10
N SER A 130 -12.45 -14.03 -4.83
CA SER A 130 -13.14 -13.03 -4.02
C SER A 130 -12.13 -12.10 -3.39
N ILE A 131 -12.14 -10.84 -3.77
CA ILE A 131 -11.23 -9.84 -3.24
C ILE A 131 -11.74 -9.20 -1.94
N GLU A 132 -13.02 -9.37 -1.61
CA GLU A 132 -13.65 -8.73 -0.45
C GLU A 132 -12.90 -8.94 0.87
N PRO A 133 -12.53 -10.18 1.25
CA PRO A 133 -11.77 -10.39 2.49
C PRO A 133 -10.43 -9.69 2.48
N ARG A 134 -9.81 -9.57 1.32
CA ARG A 134 -8.49 -8.92 1.20
C ARG A 134 -8.60 -7.40 1.24
N LEU A 135 -9.72 -6.82 0.83
CA LEU A 135 -9.96 -5.39 0.98
C LEU A 135 -10.08 -5.01 2.45
N GLY A 136 -10.66 -5.87 3.28
CA GLY A 136 -10.66 -5.68 4.72
C GLY A 136 -9.25 -5.68 5.30
N MET A 137 -8.40 -6.59 4.87
CA MET A 137 -6.99 -6.61 5.25
C MET A 137 -6.27 -5.33 4.83
N LEU A 138 -6.48 -4.87 3.59
CA LEU A 138 -5.89 -3.64 3.09
C LEU A 138 -6.28 -2.44 3.97
N LYS A 139 -7.55 -2.35 4.32
CA LYS A 139 -8.06 -1.28 5.17
C LYS A 139 -7.39 -1.31 6.55
N GLU A 140 -7.22 -2.48 7.14
CA GLU A 140 -6.55 -2.62 8.43
C GLU A 140 -5.07 -2.20 8.35
N ILE A 141 -4.38 -2.56 7.28
CA ILE A 141 -2.98 -2.19 7.07
C ILE A 141 -2.84 -0.67 6.99
N VAL A 142 -3.68 -0.02 6.19
CA VAL A 142 -3.62 1.44 6.02
C VAL A 142 -4.02 2.15 7.31
N ALA A 143 -5.02 1.61 8.03
CA ALA A 143 -5.44 2.17 9.32
C ALA A 143 -4.32 2.09 10.36
N ALA A 144 -3.45 1.10 10.27
CA ALA A 144 -2.34 0.90 11.21
C ALA A 144 -1.21 1.92 11.01
N ILE A 145 -1.18 2.63 9.89
CA ILE A 145 -0.15 3.61 9.56
C ILE A 145 -0.66 5.01 9.89
N SER A 146 0.10 5.76 10.68
CA SER A 146 -0.25 7.14 11.06
C SER A 146 0.86 8.08 10.63
N VAL A 147 0.50 9.11 9.85
CA VAL A 147 1.46 10.14 9.40
C VAL A 147 1.67 11.14 10.52
N THR A 148 2.91 11.38 10.88
CA THR A 148 3.26 12.28 11.99
C THR A 148 3.59 13.69 11.54
#